data_5a9dfaaf7e50d92e10d955205834e596
#
_entry.id   5a9dfaaf7e50d92e10d955205834e596
#
_cell.length_a   1.000
_cell.length_b   1.000
_cell.length_c   1.000
_cell.angle_alpha   90.00
_cell.angle_beta   90.00
_cell.angle_gamma   90.00
#
_symmetry.space_group_name_H-M   'P 1'
#
loop_
_entity.id
_entity.type
_entity.pdbx_description
1 polymer ?
#
loop_
_entity_poly.entity_id
_entity_poly.type
_entity_poly.pdbx_seq_one_letter_code
_entity_poly.pdbx_strand_id
1 'polypeptide(L)'
;MLKFNIFRIPVTVHPMFWVFMFLFVAIFAGENATALGITLKVLAFFLSILIHELGHALVARRYGAPVRIDLHGIGGQASYLLPNSTKKKTIIITAAGPLLQLGVAFIALFILAPLAQGTLAAGFIAPFVWISILLAVFNLLPVYPMDGGQILYEALPYNKKKIAFIVGVIVSALGIFVGLIYGQIFLAIFAGLGAWGNYQRLKQG
;
A
#
# COMPACT_ATOMS: atom_id res chain seq x y z
N MET A 1 18.57 -1.66 -11.26
CA MET A 1 17.79 -2.58 -10.45
C MET A 1 18.57 -2.86 -9.17
N LEU A 2 18.04 -2.45 -8.03
CA LEU A 2 18.66 -2.63 -6.71
C LEU A 2 18.15 -3.94 -6.12
N LYS A 3 19.08 -4.81 -5.63
CA LYS A 3 18.74 -6.09 -5.00
C LYS A 3 19.42 -6.18 -3.65
N PHE A 4 18.69 -6.56 -2.61
CA PHE A 4 19.21 -6.78 -1.26
C PHE A 4 18.32 -7.78 -0.50
N ASN A 5 18.72 -8.13 0.72
CA ASN A 5 17.94 -9.02 1.58
C ASN A 5 17.61 -8.32 2.89
N ILE A 6 16.36 -8.43 3.32
CA ILE A 6 15.89 -8.01 4.66
C ILE A 6 15.32 -9.26 5.35
N PHE A 7 15.81 -9.57 6.55
CA PHE A 7 15.42 -10.79 7.28
C PHE A 7 15.48 -12.06 6.42
N ARG A 8 16.46 -12.19 5.51
CA ARG A 8 16.57 -13.28 4.53
C ARG A 8 15.41 -13.34 3.51
N ILE A 9 14.70 -12.26 3.32
CA ILE A 9 13.70 -12.11 2.26
C ILE A 9 14.35 -11.32 1.13
N PRO A 10 14.45 -11.88 -0.10
CA PRO A 10 14.96 -11.15 -1.24
C PRO A 10 14.03 -9.95 -1.59
N VAL A 11 14.63 -8.77 -1.73
CA VAL A 11 13.95 -7.55 -2.14
C VAL A 11 14.56 -7.06 -3.44
N THR A 12 13.72 -6.79 -4.42
CA THR A 12 14.11 -6.20 -5.69
C THR A 12 13.42 -4.86 -5.87
N VAL A 13 14.19 -3.80 -6.14
CA VAL A 13 13.64 -2.47 -6.45
C VAL A 13 13.96 -2.15 -7.92
N HIS A 14 12.92 -2.03 -8.72
CA HIS A 14 13.05 -1.69 -10.13
C HIS A 14 13.33 -0.19 -10.33
N PRO A 15 14.12 0.21 -11.34
CA PRO A 15 14.39 1.62 -11.60
C PRO A 15 13.13 2.47 -11.77
N MET A 16 12.10 1.91 -12.41
CA MET A 16 10.82 2.60 -12.63
C MET A 16 10.09 2.94 -11.32
N PHE A 17 10.34 2.20 -10.23
CA PHE A 17 9.81 2.55 -8.91
C PHE A 17 10.30 3.95 -8.50
N TRP A 18 11.60 4.22 -8.61
CA TRP A 18 12.19 5.52 -8.24
C TRP A 18 11.69 6.64 -9.13
N VAL A 19 11.57 6.39 -10.45
CA VAL A 19 11.03 7.37 -11.41
C VAL A 19 9.61 7.75 -11.04
N PHE A 20 8.72 6.76 -10.80
CA PHE A 20 7.33 7.03 -10.46
C PHE A 20 7.21 7.70 -9.08
N MET A 21 7.97 7.27 -8.08
CA MET A 21 7.95 7.90 -6.75
C MET A 21 8.42 9.35 -6.79
N PHE A 22 9.50 9.63 -7.55
CA PHE A 22 9.98 10.98 -7.74
C PHE A 22 8.95 11.87 -8.44
N LEU A 23 8.40 11.42 -9.55
CA LEU A 23 7.36 12.16 -10.29
C LEU A 23 6.13 12.41 -9.42
N PHE A 24 5.66 11.39 -8.71
CA PHE A 24 4.52 11.51 -7.82
C PHE A 24 4.78 12.55 -6.73
N VAL A 25 5.91 12.46 -6.04
CA VAL A 25 6.26 13.42 -4.99
C VAL A 25 6.45 14.82 -5.57
N ALA A 26 7.08 14.96 -6.75
CA ALA A 26 7.31 16.26 -7.37
C ALA A 26 6.02 16.98 -7.78
N ILE A 27 5.03 16.23 -8.31
CA ILE A 27 3.70 16.78 -8.66
C ILE A 27 3.00 17.38 -7.45
N PHE A 28 3.13 16.76 -6.27
CA PHE A 28 2.47 17.19 -5.04
C PHE A 28 3.37 18.00 -4.09
N ALA A 29 4.58 18.35 -4.51
CA ALA A 29 5.57 18.98 -3.64
C ALA A 29 5.29 20.46 -3.32
N GLY A 30 4.48 21.14 -4.16
CA GLY A 30 4.22 22.59 -4.06
C GLY A 30 5.40 23.43 -4.54
N GLU A 31 5.16 24.73 -4.73
CA GLU A 31 6.11 25.68 -5.35
C GLU A 31 7.41 25.89 -4.55
N ASN A 32 7.36 25.71 -3.23
CA ASN A 32 8.51 25.93 -2.33
C ASN A 32 9.29 24.64 -2.02
N ALA A 33 9.11 23.57 -2.81
CA ALA A 33 9.77 22.31 -2.55
C ALA A 33 11.27 22.38 -2.83
N THR A 34 12.07 22.02 -1.84
CA THR A 34 13.52 21.87 -2.00
C THR A 34 13.86 20.47 -2.49
N ALA A 35 15.00 20.33 -3.20
CA ALA A 35 15.50 19.02 -3.63
C ALA A 35 15.65 18.04 -2.45
N LEU A 36 16.12 18.52 -1.31
CA LEU A 36 16.23 17.72 -0.08
C LEU A 36 14.85 17.27 0.41
N GLY A 37 13.85 18.18 0.45
CA GLY A 37 12.48 17.84 0.88
C GLY A 37 11.83 16.79 -0.03
N ILE A 38 12.02 16.88 -1.36
CA ILE A 38 11.56 15.87 -2.31
C ILE A 38 12.23 14.53 -2.03
N THR A 39 13.56 14.52 -1.86
CA THR A 39 14.32 13.30 -1.58
C THR A 39 13.83 12.61 -0.29
N LEU A 40 13.63 13.37 0.79
CA LEU A 40 13.13 12.83 2.05
C LEU A 40 11.73 12.23 1.91
N LYS A 41 10.84 12.86 1.14
CA LYS A 41 9.50 12.31 0.86
C LYS A 41 9.56 11.04 0.01
N VAL A 42 10.43 10.98 -1.01
CA VAL A 42 10.63 9.77 -1.83
C VAL A 42 11.13 8.60 -0.97
N LEU A 43 12.08 8.86 -0.07
CA LEU A 43 12.58 7.87 0.88
C LEU A 43 11.49 7.43 1.86
N ALA A 44 10.63 8.35 2.31
CA ALA A 44 9.49 8.06 3.17
C ALA A 44 8.47 7.13 2.47
N PHE A 45 8.15 7.39 1.20
CA PHE A 45 7.32 6.50 0.38
C PHE A 45 7.94 5.11 0.24
N PHE A 46 9.22 5.06 -0.15
CA PHE A 46 9.95 3.80 -0.28
C PHE A 46 9.88 2.96 1.00
N LEU A 47 10.22 3.58 2.14
CA LEU A 47 10.24 2.87 3.42
C LEU A 47 8.82 2.44 3.83
N SER A 48 7.83 3.28 3.60
CA SER A 48 6.42 2.98 3.90
C SER A 48 5.91 1.77 3.12
N ILE A 49 6.13 1.74 1.80
CA ILE A 49 5.74 0.61 0.95
C ILE A 49 6.53 -0.66 1.33
N LEU A 50 7.82 -0.53 1.57
CA LEU A 50 8.66 -1.66 1.96
C LEU A 50 8.20 -2.29 3.29
N ILE A 51 7.85 -1.50 4.29
CA ILE A 51 7.32 -1.98 5.57
C ILE A 51 5.98 -2.70 5.36
N HIS A 52 5.13 -2.16 4.51
CA HIS A 52 3.86 -2.79 4.14
C HIS A 52 4.09 -4.19 3.55
N GLU A 53 4.93 -4.30 2.52
CA GLU A 53 5.24 -5.59 1.88
C GLU A 53 5.94 -6.56 2.84
N LEU A 54 6.80 -6.05 3.74
CA LEU A 54 7.41 -6.85 4.79
C LEU A 54 6.38 -7.46 5.74
N GLY A 55 5.28 -6.76 6.03
CA GLY A 55 4.18 -7.29 6.83
C GLY A 55 3.62 -8.58 6.25
N HIS A 56 3.25 -8.56 4.97
CA HIS A 56 2.78 -9.74 4.24
C HIS A 56 3.84 -10.85 4.21
N ALA A 57 5.06 -10.47 3.82
CA ALA A 57 6.17 -11.40 3.61
C ALA A 57 6.57 -12.13 4.89
N LEU A 58 6.67 -11.44 6.02
CA LEU A 58 7.06 -12.04 7.30
C LEU A 58 6.02 -13.05 7.77
N VAL A 59 4.74 -12.73 7.64
CA VAL A 59 3.66 -13.63 8.06
C VAL A 59 3.53 -14.81 7.08
N ALA A 60 3.63 -14.60 5.78
CA ALA A 60 3.62 -15.68 4.79
C ALA A 60 4.78 -16.66 5.03
N ARG A 61 5.99 -16.14 5.31
CA ARG A 61 7.15 -16.97 5.65
C ARG A 61 6.96 -17.75 6.95
N ARG A 62 6.29 -17.18 7.96
CA ARG A 62 5.96 -17.90 9.20
C ARG A 62 5.05 -19.11 8.94
N TYR A 63 4.25 -19.06 7.87
CA TYR A 63 3.46 -20.21 7.40
C TYR A 63 4.22 -21.14 6.44
N GLY A 64 5.55 -20.96 6.32
CA GLY A 64 6.43 -21.84 5.51
C GLY A 64 6.47 -21.50 4.02
N ALA A 65 5.94 -20.35 3.60
CA ALA A 65 6.00 -19.94 2.20
C ALA A 65 7.39 -19.43 1.81
N PRO A 66 7.94 -19.80 0.65
CA PRO A 66 9.01 -19.03 0.03
C PRO A 66 8.47 -17.65 -0.38
N VAL A 67 9.20 -16.60 -0.04
CA VAL A 67 8.74 -15.20 -0.19
C VAL A 67 9.77 -14.37 -0.88
N ARG A 68 9.35 -13.45 -1.75
CA ARG A 68 10.15 -12.35 -2.29
C ARG A 68 9.31 -11.06 -2.33
N ILE A 69 9.99 -9.91 -2.31
CA ILE A 69 9.37 -8.60 -2.45
C ILE A 69 9.91 -7.95 -3.72
N ASP A 70 9.00 -7.51 -4.58
CA ASP A 70 9.31 -6.74 -5.78
C ASP A 70 8.65 -5.37 -5.70
N LEU A 71 9.45 -4.29 -5.72
CA LEU A 71 8.97 -2.90 -5.78
C LEU A 71 9.09 -2.40 -7.21
N HIS A 72 7.96 -2.10 -7.84
CA HIS A 72 7.90 -1.66 -9.25
C HIS A 72 6.78 -0.65 -9.48
N GLY A 73 6.94 0.22 -10.47
CA GLY A 73 5.93 1.24 -10.79
C GLY A 73 5.54 2.05 -9.55
N ILE A 74 4.26 2.10 -9.26
CA ILE A 74 3.69 2.89 -8.15
C ILE A 74 3.47 2.08 -6.87
N GLY A 75 4.00 0.85 -6.75
CA GLY A 75 3.74 0.02 -5.58
C GLY A 75 4.74 -1.10 -5.37
N GLY A 76 4.42 -1.95 -4.42
CA GLY A 76 5.13 -3.17 -4.09
C GLY A 76 4.25 -4.40 -4.26
N GLN A 77 4.88 -5.56 -4.27
CA GLN A 77 4.23 -6.85 -4.25
C GLN A 77 5.06 -7.87 -3.50
N ALA A 78 4.51 -8.40 -2.41
CA ALA A 78 5.05 -9.60 -1.77
C ALA A 78 4.51 -10.83 -2.49
N SER A 79 5.38 -11.53 -3.23
CA SER A 79 5.03 -12.78 -3.92
C SER A 79 5.35 -13.96 -3.04
N TYR A 80 4.38 -14.88 -2.86
CA TYR A 80 4.57 -16.08 -2.05
C TYR A 80 3.71 -17.24 -2.57
N LEU A 81 4.20 -18.47 -2.37
CA LEU A 81 3.45 -19.69 -2.61
C LEU A 81 3.13 -20.34 -1.26
N LEU A 82 1.89 -20.26 -0.84
CA LEU A 82 1.47 -20.72 0.49
C LEU A 82 1.17 -22.22 0.46
N PRO A 83 1.95 -23.07 1.15
CA PRO A 83 1.61 -24.48 1.34
C PRO A 83 0.30 -24.57 2.14
N ASN A 84 -0.65 -25.40 1.69
CA ASN A 84 -1.93 -25.60 2.37
C ASN A 84 -2.66 -24.27 2.67
N SER A 85 -2.95 -23.50 1.61
CA SER A 85 -3.66 -22.23 1.71
C SER A 85 -5.06 -22.45 2.34
N THR A 86 -5.40 -21.59 3.29
CA THR A 86 -6.74 -21.52 3.89
C THR A 86 -7.19 -20.07 3.93
N LYS A 87 -8.50 -19.82 3.89
CA LYS A 87 -9.07 -18.47 4.02
C LYS A 87 -8.47 -17.70 5.20
N LYS A 88 -8.37 -18.34 6.37
CA LYS A 88 -7.82 -17.74 7.58
C LYS A 88 -6.36 -17.30 7.39
N LYS A 89 -5.51 -18.16 6.80
CA LYS A 89 -4.11 -17.82 6.55
C LYS A 89 -4.01 -16.66 5.57
N THR A 90 -4.78 -16.67 4.47
CA THR A 90 -4.79 -15.60 3.49
C THR A 90 -5.21 -14.27 4.12
N ILE A 91 -6.30 -14.25 4.89
CA ILE A 91 -6.74 -13.03 5.60
C ILE A 91 -5.68 -12.49 6.55
N ILE A 92 -5.04 -13.37 7.35
CA ILE A 92 -3.99 -12.95 8.30
C ILE A 92 -2.78 -12.37 7.56
N ILE A 93 -2.33 -13.01 6.47
CA ILE A 93 -1.22 -12.52 5.66
C ILE A 93 -1.58 -11.16 5.05
N THR A 94 -2.77 -11.06 4.45
CA THR A 94 -3.21 -9.82 3.79
C THR A 94 -3.39 -8.67 4.80
N ALA A 95 -3.90 -8.93 6.00
CA ALA A 95 -4.01 -7.90 7.04
C ALA A 95 -2.65 -7.48 7.63
N ALA A 96 -1.63 -8.33 7.57
CA ALA A 96 -0.33 -8.07 8.19
C ALA A 96 0.42 -6.88 7.57
N GLY A 97 0.25 -6.62 6.27
CA GLY A 97 0.86 -5.47 5.58
C GLY A 97 0.42 -4.15 6.20
N PRO A 98 -0.85 -3.78 6.08
CA PRO A 98 -1.35 -2.52 6.64
C PRO A 98 -1.21 -2.44 8.15
N LEU A 99 -1.35 -3.55 8.89
CA LEU A 99 -1.19 -3.56 10.35
C LEU A 99 0.25 -3.27 10.77
N LEU A 100 1.26 -3.87 10.14
CA LEU A 100 2.66 -3.57 10.42
C LEU A 100 2.98 -2.11 10.06
N GLN A 101 2.51 -1.63 8.91
CA GLN A 101 2.70 -0.27 8.44
C GLN A 101 2.13 0.75 9.44
N LEU A 102 0.89 0.56 9.90
CA LEU A 102 0.26 1.41 10.92
C LEU A 102 1.00 1.34 12.25
N GLY A 103 1.39 0.15 12.70
CA GLY A 103 2.15 -0.02 13.95
C GLY A 103 3.45 0.78 13.95
N VAL A 104 4.23 0.70 12.84
CA VAL A 104 5.47 1.49 12.70
C VAL A 104 5.18 2.99 12.59
N ALA A 105 4.12 3.38 11.86
CA ALA A 105 3.71 4.78 11.77
C ALA A 105 3.31 5.37 13.15
N PHE A 106 2.60 4.61 13.98
CA PHE A 106 2.25 5.04 15.34
C PHE A 106 3.49 5.18 16.25
N ILE A 107 4.44 4.24 16.16
CA ILE A 107 5.72 4.37 16.87
C ILE A 107 6.45 5.64 16.42
N ALA A 108 6.51 5.87 15.10
CA ALA A 108 7.14 7.07 14.55
C ALA A 108 6.43 8.36 15.00
N LEU A 109 5.09 8.37 15.05
CA LEU A 109 4.29 9.52 15.45
C LEU A 109 4.48 9.86 16.93
N PHE A 110 4.37 8.89 17.83
CA PHE A 110 4.32 9.13 19.27
C PHE A 110 5.69 9.13 19.95
N ILE A 111 6.69 8.48 19.36
CA ILE A 111 8.03 8.37 19.94
C ILE A 111 9.03 9.21 19.16
N LEU A 112 9.13 9.01 17.84
CA LEU A 112 10.19 9.65 17.05
C LEU A 112 9.88 11.10 16.69
N ALA A 113 8.62 11.44 16.35
CA ALA A 113 8.28 12.80 15.94
C ALA A 113 8.50 13.85 17.05
N PRO A 114 8.14 13.62 18.32
CA PRO A 114 8.47 14.57 19.40
C PRO A 114 9.97 14.79 19.58
N LEU A 115 10.77 13.72 19.46
CA LEU A 115 12.23 13.78 19.62
C LEU A 115 12.95 14.45 18.44
N ALA A 116 12.32 14.45 17.27
CA ALA A 116 12.90 15.00 16.05
C ALA A 116 12.57 16.48 15.81
N GLN A 117 11.75 17.11 16.65
CA GLN A 117 11.37 18.53 16.48
C GLN A 117 12.58 19.44 16.37
N GLY A 118 12.53 20.34 15.36
CA GLY A 118 13.63 21.28 15.08
C GLY A 118 14.85 20.67 14.40
N THR A 119 14.83 19.38 14.07
CA THR A 119 15.92 18.69 13.37
C THR A 119 15.57 18.35 11.93
N LEU A 120 16.57 18.03 11.11
CA LEU A 120 16.39 17.53 9.74
C LEU A 120 15.56 16.24 9.69
N ALA A 121 15.62 15.42 10.75
CA ALA A 121 14.86 14.19 10.86
C ALA A 121 13.33 14.43 10.86
N ALA A 122 12.84 15.57 11.33
CA ALA A 122 11.43 15.93 11.26
C ALA A 122 10.93 16.00 9.80
N GLY A 123 11.78 16.46 8.87
CA GLY A 123 11.49 16.53 7.44
C GLY A 123 11.26 15.14 6.78
N PHE A 124 11.75 14.08 7.41
CA PHE A 124 11.49 12.68 7.01
C PHE A 124 10.36 12.04 7.80
N ILE A 125 10.35 12.17 9.13
CA ILE A 125 9.43 11.47 10.02
C ILE A 125 7.98 11.90 9.78
N ALA A 126 7.72 13.20 9.67
CA ALA A 126 6.37 13.69 9.45
C ALA A 126 5.77 13.19 8.12
N PRO A 127 6.43 13.34 6.95
CA PRO A 127 5.96 12.72 5.71
C PRO A 127 5.79 11.21 5.82
N PHE A 128 6.73 10.49 6.44
CA PHE A 128 6.66 9.03 6.62
C PHE A 128 5.40 8.61 7.36
N VAL A 129 5.07 9.28 8.47
CA VAL A 129 3.85 8.99 9.25
C VAL A 129 2.60 9.19 8.40
N TRP A 130 2.47 10.37 7.77
CA TRP A 130 1.30 10.69 6.96
C TRP A 130 1.13 9.76 5.77
N ILE A 131 2.21 9.49 5.04
CA ILE A 131 2.21 8.58 3.89
C ILE A 131 1.81 7.17 4.34
N SER A 132 2.37 6.70 5.46
CA SER A 132 2.08 5.35 5.97
C SER A 132 0.63 5.19 6.39
N ILE A 133 0.07 6.17 7.10
CA ILE A 133 -1.34 6.13 7.49
C ILE A 133 -2.24 6.16 6.25
N LEU A 134 -1.96 7.08 5.31
CA LEU A 134 -2.75 7.23 4.10
C LEU A 134 -2.74 5.96 3.24
N LEU A 135 -1.55 5.40 2.99
CA LEU A 135 -1.41 4.17 2.22
C LEU A 135 -2.06 2.97 2.90
N ALA A 136 -1.94 2.84 4.23
CA ALA A 136 -2.59 1.77 4.97
C ALA A 136 -4.12 1.87 4.91
N VAL A 137 -4.67 3.07 5.10
CA VAL A 137 -6.11 3.31 4.96
C VAL A 137 -6.57 3.00 3.54
N PHE A 138 -5.81 3.44 2.53
CA PHE A 138 -6.12 3.18 1.13
C PHE A 138 -6.12 1.69 0.80
N ASN A 139 -5.10 0.95 1.26
CA ASN A 139 -5.02 -0.49 1.08
C ASN A 139 -6.12 -1.26 1.83
N LEU A 140 -6.67 -0.72 2.92
CA LEU A 140 -7.78 -1.32 3.66
C LEU A 140 -9.15 -1.03 3.05
N LEU A 141 -9.25 -0.19 2.00
CA LEU A 141 -10.51 -0.01 1.27
C LEU A 141 -10.98 -1.36 0.70
N PRO A 142 -12.29 -1.66 0.78
CA PRO A 142 -12.83 -2.91 0.27
C PRO A 142 -12.97 -2.89 -1.26
N VAL A 143 -11.88 -2.56 -1.95
CA VAL A 143 -11.75 -2.50 -3.41
C VAL A 143 -10.70 -3.52 -3.85
N TYR A 144 -11.09 -4.58 -4.55
CA TYR A 144 -10.14 -5.55 -5.08
C TYR A 144 -9.30 -4.91 -6.22
N PRO A 145 -7.96 -5.06 -6.29
CA PRO A 145 -7.13 -6.02 -5.56
C PRO A 145 -6.45 -5.49 -4.28
N MET A 146 -6.89 -4.37 -3.70
CA MET A 146 -6.35 -3.87 -2.43
C MET A 146 -6.55 -4.87 -1.29
N ASP A 147 -5.79 -4.77 -0.21
CA ASP A 147 -5.85 -5.72 0.90
C ASP A 147 -7.25 -5.82 1.50
N GLY A 148 -7.93 -4.69 1.73
CA GLY A 148 -9.30 -4.69 2.23
C GLY A 148 -10.27 -5.41 1.31
N GLY A 149 -10.11 -5.26 0.00
CA GLY A 149 -10.88 -6.00 -1.01
C GLY A 149 -10.58 -7.51 -0.99
N GLN A 150 -9.31 -7.89 -0.85
CA GLN A 150 -8.91 -9.29 -0.72
C GLN A 150 -9.43 -9.92 0.57
N ILE A 151 -9.31 -9.21 1.70
CA ILE A 151 -9.86 -9.65 2.99
C ILE A 151 -11.36 -9.88 2.89
N LEU A 152 -12.10 -8.92 2.33
CA LEU A 152 -13.55 -9.05 2.13
C LEU A 152 -13.88 -10.26 1.24
N TYR A 153 -13.17 -10.41 0.11
CA TYR A 153 -13.36 -11.53 -0.81
C TYR A 153 -13.14 -12.89 -0.12
N GLU A 154 -12.09 -13.04 0.68
CA GLU A 154 -11.79 -14.28 1.39
C GLU A 154 -12.70 -14.54 2.59
N ALA A 155 -13.18 -13.50 3.26
CA ALA A 155 -14.11 -13.62 4.39
C ALA A 155 -15.49 -14.18 3.95
N LEU A 156 -15.93 -13.84 2.73
CA LEU A 156 -17.24 -14.24 2.23
C LEU A 156 -17.32 -15.74 1.89
N PRO A 157 -18.51 -16.36 2.04
CA PRO A 157 -18.77 -17.68 1.51
C PRO A 157 -18.59 -17.73 -0.01
N TYR A 158 -18.27 -18.91 -0.56
CA TYR A 158 -17.98 -19.09 -1.98
C TYR A 158 -19.08 -18.54 -2.91
N ASN A 159 -20.31 -18.82 -2.59
CA ASN A 159 -21.50 -18.37 -3.34
C ASN A 159 -21.80 -16.86 -3.22
N LYS A 160 -21.12 -16.15 -2.32
CA LYS A 160 -21.30 -14.71 -2.07
C LYS A 160 -20.07 -13.88 -2.45
N LYS A 161 -19.03 -14.45 -3.04
CA LYS A 161 -17.80 -13.75 -3.40
C LYS A 161 -17.99 -12.56 -4.33
N LYS A 162 -19.02 -12.60 -5.20
CA LYS A 162 -19.42 -11.47 -6.06
C LYS A 162 -19.75 -10.20 -5.27
N ILE A 163 -20.22 -10.32 -4.02
CA ILE A 163 -20.52 -9.16 -3.16
C ILE A 163 -19.27 -8.32 -2.92
N ALA A 164 -18.09 -8.92 -2.81
CA ALA A 164 -16.86 -8.16 -2.63
C ALA A 164 -16.59 -7.23 -3.83
N PHE A 165 -16.85 -7.69 -5.05
CA PHE A 165 -16.68 -6.88 -6.25
C PHE A 165 -17.75 -5.80 -6.38
N ILE A 166 -19.00 -6.09 -6.00
CA ILE A 166 -20.08 -5.08 -5.95
C ILE A 166 -19.71 -3.95 -4.98
N VAL A 167 -19.27 -4.30 -3.78
CA VAL A 167 -18.80 -3.33 -2.78
C VAL A 167 -17.62 -2.53 -3.34
N GLY A 168 -16.67 -3.20 -4.00
CA GLY A 168 -15.55 -2.55 -4.66
C GLY A 168 -15.97 -1.52 -5.70
N VAL A 169 -16.98 -1.82 -6.54
CA VAL A 169 -17.53 -0.86 -7.51
C VAL A 169 -18.17 0.34 -6.81
N ILE A 170 -19.00 0.10 -5.77
CA ILE A 170 -19.69 1.17 -5.02
C ILE A 170 -18.67 2.09 -4.35
N VAL A 171 -17.69 1.54 -3.63
CA VAL A 171 -16.66 2.34 -2.94
C VAL A 171 -15.82 3.12 -3.94
N SER A 172 -15.47 2.52 -5.08
CA SER A 172 -14.76 3.21 -6.15
C SER A 172 -15.59 4.33 -6.77
N ALA A 173 -16.90 4.12 -6.99
CA ALA A 173 -17.80 5.17 -7.50
C ALA A 173 -17.89 6.37 -6.53
N LEU A 174 -17.94 6.11 -5.21
CA LEU A 174 -17.84 7.16 -4.20
C LEU A 174 -16.49 7.88 -4.25
N GLY A 175 -15.40 7.15 -4.46
CA GLY A 175 -14.05 7.72 -4.64
C GLY A 175 -13.96 8.63 -5.87
N ILE A 176 -14.58 8.27 -7.00
CA ILE A 176 -14.67 9.11 -8.20
C ILE A 176 -15.45 10.39 -7.86
N PHE A 177 -16.61 10.26 -7.25
CA PHE A 177 -17.47 11.39 -6.89
C PHE A 177 -16.74 12.39 -5.98
N VAL A 178 -16.10 11.90 -4.91
CA VAL A 178 -15.30 12.73 -4.00
C VAL A 178 -14.13 13.37 -4.74
N GLY A 179 -13.40 12.61 -5.57
CA GLY A 179 -12.29 13.13 -6.35
C GLY A 179 -12.70 14.29 -7.27
N LEU A 180 -13.86 14.19 -7.92
CA LEU A 180 -14.36 15.22 -8.82
C LEU A 180 -14.82 16.47 -8.04
N ILE A 181 -15.54 16.31 -6.92
CA ILE A 181 -16.01 17.46 -6.11
C ILE A 181 -14.85 18.27 -5.55
N TYR A 182 -13.80 17.60 -5.07
CA TYR A 182 -12.65 18.28 -4.46
C TYR A 182 -11.52 18.57 -5.47
N GLY A 183 -11.74 18.38 -6.76
CA GLY A 183 -10.73 18.61 -7.80
C GLY A 183 -9.53 17.66 -7.72
N GLN A 184 -9.66 16.53 -7.01
CA GLN A 184 -8.60 15.53 -6.85
C GLN A 184 -8.62 14.53 -8.00
N ILE A 185 -8.21 14.99 -9.18
CA ILE A 185 -8.26 14.20 -10.45
C ILE A 185 -7.54 12.85 -10.29
N PHE A 186 -6.43 12.83 -9.57
CA PHE A 186 -5.66 11.60 -9.34
C PHE A 186 -6.49 10.55 -8.56
N LEU A 187 -7.21 10.98 -7.53
CA LEU A 187 -8.13 10.11 -6.79
C LEU A 187 -9.24 9.58 -7.69
N ALA A 188 -9.83 10.45 -8.53
CA ALA A 188 -10.88 10.04 -9.47
C ALA A 188 -10.40 9.00 -10.48
N ILE A 189 -9.20 9.18 -11.06
CA ILE A 189 -8.59 8.22 -12.00
C ILE A 189 -8.32 6.88 -11.29
N PHE A 190 -7.69 6.90 -10.12
CA PHE A 190 -7.38 5.68 -9.36
C PHE A 190 -8.63 4.91 -8.95
N ALA A 191 -9.65 5.62 -8.49
CA ALA A 191 -10.95 5.04 -8.18
C ALA A 191 -11.64 4.50 -9.43
N GLY A 192 -11.51 5.17 -10.59
CA GLY A 192 -12.00 4.69 -11.88
C GLY A 192 -11.40 3.36 -12.30
N LEU A 193 -10.08 3.21 -12.14
CA LEU A 193 -9.39 1.94 -12.38
C LEU A 193 -9.88 0.84 -11.41
N GLY A 194 -10.10 1.18 -10.14
CA GLY A 194 -10.69 0.28 -9.15
C GLY A 194 -12.11 -0.17 -9.53
N ALA A 195 -12.98 0.78 -9.93
CA ALA A 195 -14.34 0.48 -10.40
C ALA A 195 -14.33 -0.48 -11.59
N TRP A 196 -13.51 -0.14 -12.60
CA TRP A 196 -13.36 -0.96 -13.81
C TRP A 196 -12.86 -2.36 -13.49
N GLY A 197 -11.81 -2.51 -12.70
CA GLY A 197 -11.24 -3.79 -12.32
C GLY A 197 -12.25 -4.68 -11.59
N ASN A 198 -13.02 -4.13 -10.63
CA ASN A 198 -14.05 -4.87 -9.91
C ASN A 198 -15.25 -5.23 -10.82
N TYR A 199 -15.67 -4.32 -11.71
CA TYR A 199 -16.71 -4.60 -12.70
C TYR A 199 -16.35 -5.74 -13.65
N GLN A 200 -15.12 -5.78 -14.15
CA GLN A 200 -14.66 -6.87 -15.01
C GLN A 200 -14.72 -8.23 -14.29
N ARG A 201 -14.34 -8.27 -13.01
CA ARG A 201 -14.42 -9.50 -12.19
C ARG A 201 -15.87 -9.95 -11.94
N LEU A 202 -16.81 -9.02 -11.82
CA LEU A 202 -18.24 -9.35 -11.74
C LEU A 202 -18.76 -10.06 -13.00
N LYS A 203 -18.21 -9.74 -14.17
CA LYS A 203 -18.62 -10.39 -15.44
C LYS A 203 -18.00 -11.77 -15.64
N GLN A 204 -16.85 -12.04 -15.03
CA GLN A 204 -16.10 -13.30 -15.22
C GLN A 204 -16.52 -14.43 -14.27
N GLY A 205 -17.26 -14.14 -13.22
CA GLY A 205 -17.73 -15.07 -12.19
C GLY A 205 -19.24 -15.09 -12.08
#